data_defa25863d63c0c9eeb842382032edea
#
_entry.id   defa25863d63c0c9eeb842382032edea
#
_cell.length_a   1.000
_cell.length_b   1.000
_cell.length_c   1.000
_cell.angle_alpha   90.00
_cell.angle_beta   90.00
_cell.angle_gamma   90.00
#
_symmetry.space_group_name_H-M   'P 1'
#
loop_
_entity.id
_entity.type
_entity.pdbx_description
1 polymer ?
#
loop_
_entity_poly.entity_id
_entity_poly.type
_entity_poly.pdbx_seq_one_letter_code
_entity_poly.pdbx_strand_id
1 'polypeptide(L)'
;MSQIENQNFLVPPAEAKAALFFLEGHYQLKWREGTVERTKFLSPKQIGRAFSDKDTFDSGWLEANIVRFAQEKKTHKVLSCLTAGRRKIFITDPRPADEREANSEGATDSVLEIEIPLPTLILIGLGQKYYLWATLDKTISQKSKISHAPFPNLDSSGEICFGKNAAPECRLDIIETVWRLILESPFNSDRAADRCRTHPGDARKFLFGLNHKKTFPKNALIKTNHTIGGLWQAVR
;
A
#
# COMPACT_ATOMS: atom_id res chain seq x y z
N MET A 1 -43.53 5.69 17.61
CA MET A 1 -42.54 6.77 17.89
C MET A 1 -41.19 6.09 18.03
N SER A 2 -40.44 6.00 16.94
CA SER A 2 -39.08 5.43 16.92
C SER A 2 -38.09 6.55 17.27
N GLN A 3 -37.31 6.32 18.32
CA GLN A 3 -36.21 7.20 18.70
C GLN A 3 -35.19 7.22 17.55
N ILE A 4 -34.96 8.41 17.03
CA ILE A 4 -33.82 8.68 16.13
C ILE A 4 -32.59 8.68 17.03
N GLU A 5 -31.82 7.61 17.03
CA GLU A 5 -30.51 7.55 17.67
C GLU A 5 -29.64 8.69 17.13
N ASN A 6 -29.05 9.44 18.05
CA ASN A 6 -28.07 10.49 17.77
C ASN A 6 -26.91 9.92 16.99
N GLN A 7 -26.95 10.07 15.67
CA GLN A 7 -25.78 9.86 14.84
C GLN A 7 -24.78 10.97 15.20
N ASN A 8 -23.65 10.59 15.79
CA ASN A 8 -22.49 11.45 15.97
C ASN A 8 -22.05 11.95 14.59
N PHE A 9 -22.54 13.12 14.19
CA PHE A 9 -22.06 13.80 12.99
C PHE A 9 -20.57 14.10 13.21
N LEU A 10 -19.72 13.57 12.32
CA LEU A 10 -18.32 13.94 12.26
C LEU A 10 -18.25 15.47 12.12
N VAL A 11 -17.77 16.13 13.17
CA VAL A 11 -17.53 17.58 13.12
C VAL A 11 -16.30 17.79 12.27
N PRO A 12 -16.38 18.59 11.19
CA PRO A 12 -15.20 18.90 10.40
C PRO A 12 -14.12 19.52 11.28
N PRO A 13 -12.82 19.27 10.99
CA PRO A 13 -11.73 19.96 11.68
C PRO A 13 -11.97 21.48 11.68
N ALA A 14 -11.60 22.17 12.75
CA ALA A 14 -11.84 23.61 12.89
C ALA A 14 -11.25 24.46 11.74
N GLU A 15 -10.25 23.93 11.04
CA GLU A 15 -9.59 24.56 9.89
C GLU A 15 -10.24 24.22 8.54
N ALA A 16 -11.21 23.30 8.49
CA ALA A 16 -11.85 22.93 7.24
C ALA A 16 -12.74 24.09 6.74
N LYS A 17 -12.42 24.56 5.54
CA LYS A 17 -13.24 25.59 4.85
C LYS A 17 -14.56 25.03 4.32
N ALA A 18 -14.60 23.74 4.03
CA ALA A 18 -15.79 23.02 3.58
C ALA A 18 -15.68 21.53 3.94
N ALA A 19 -16.82 20.86 4.11
CA ALA A 19 -16.93 19.43 4.32
C ALA A 19 -18.03 18.85 3.43
N LEU A 20 -17.76 17.71 2.80
CA LEU A 20 -18.71 16.94 2.03
C LEU A 20 -19.07 15.67 2.80
N PHE A 21 -20.34 15.53 3.14
CA PHE A 21 -20.89 14.37 3.84
C PHE A 21 -21.57 13.44 2.83
N PHE A 22 -21.24 12.17 2.93
CA PHE A 22 -21.88 11.10 2.17
C PHE A 22 -22.97 10.50 3.07
N LEU A 23 -24.22 10.77 2.73
CA LEU A 23 -25.38 10.28 3.45
C LEU A 23 -26.10 9.24 2.58
N GLU A 24 -26.89 8.40 3.23
CA GLU A 24 -27.64 7.38 2.49
C GLU A 24 -28.55 8.03 1.45
N GLY A 25 -28.25 7.78 0.17
CA GLY A 25 -29.00 8.28 -0.98
C GLY A 25 -28.75 9.73 -1.40
N HIS A 26 -27.95 10.52 -0.67
CA HIS A 26 -27.63 11.91 -1.05
C HIS A 26 -26.31 12.42 -0.47
N TYR A 27 -25.87 13.59 -0.93
CA TYR A 27 -24.63 14.23 -0.51
C TYR A 27 -24.95 15.60 0.08
N GLN A 28 -24.28 15.96 1.17
CA GLN A 28 -24.43 17.24 1.83
C GLN A 28 -23.08 17.97 1.86
N LEU A 29 -23.01 19.13 1.18
CA LEU A 29 -21.87 20.02 1.28
C LEU A 29 -22.16 21.09 2.33
N LYS A 30 -21.28 21.21 3.33
CA LYS A 30 -21.28 22.30 4.31
C LYS A 30 -20.02 23.14 4.12
N TRP A 31 -20.16 24.46 4.15
CA TRP A 31 -19.00 25.36 4.09
C TRP A 31 -19.27 26.60 4.92
N ARG A 32 -18.19 27.31 5.26
CA ARG A 32 -18.27 28.54 6.03
C ARG A 32 -17.95 29.73 5.09
N GLU A 33 -18.84 30.71 5.10
CA GLU A 33 -18.69 31.97 4.38
C GLU A 33 -18.66 33.09 5.43
N GLY A 34 -17.46 33.53 5.83
CA GLY A 34 -17.27 34.37 7.01
C GLY A 34 -17.69 33.67 8.30
N THR A 35 -18.65 34.23 9.01
CA THR A 35 -19.22 33.65 10.25
C THR A 35 -20.45 32.77 9.99
N VAL A 36 -20.94 32.70 8.76
CA VAL A 36 -22.17 32.00 8.38
C VAL A 36 -21.85 30.59 7.88
N GLU A 37 -22.45 29.58 8.51
CA GLU A 37 -22.44 28.21 8.00
C GLU A 37 -23.51 28.04 6.93
N ARG A 38 -23.09 27.51 5.78
CA ARG A 38 -23.99 27.22 4.65
C ARG A 38 -24.03 25.73 4.39
N THR A 39 -25.19 25.26 3.97
CA THR A 39 -25.43 23.84 3.64
C THR A 39 -26.09 23.75 2.29
N LYS A 40 -25.65 22.79 1.45
CA LYS A 40 -26.25 22.47 0.16
C LYS A 40 -26.34 20.95 -0.01
N PHE A 41 -27.50 20.47 -0.41
CA PHE A 41 -27.65 19.09 -0.86
C PHE A 41 -27.25 18.97 -2.33
N LEU A 42 -26.50 17.94 -2.64
CA LEU A 42 -25.95 17.68 -3.97
C LEU A 42 -26.44 16.33 -4.46
N SER A 43 -26.78 16.26 -5.73
CA SER A 43 -27.08 14.99 -6.39
C SER A 43 -25.77 14.27 -6.76
N PRO A 44 -25.80 12.92 -6.97
CA PRO A 44 -24.65 12.16 -7.49
C PRO A 44 -24.06 12.78 -8.77
N LYS A 45 -24.92 13.30 -9.65
CA LYS A 45 -24.51 13.94 -10.90
C LYS A 45 -23.74 15.25 -10.67
N GLN A 46 -24.15 16.06 -9.69
CA GLN A 46 -23.44 17.31 -9.34
C GLN A 46 -22.08 17.00 -8.69
N ILE A 47 -22.04 16.00 -7.82
CA ILE A 47 -20.78 15.49 -7.24
C ILE A 47 -19.86 14.97 -8.37
N GLY A 48 -20.38 14.09 -9.22
CA GLY A 48 -19.60 13.56 -10.34
C GLY A 48 -19.03 14.68 -11.22
N ARG A 49 -19.82 15.72 -11.54
CA ARG A 49 -19.33 16.88 -12.29
C ARG A 49 -18.26 17.67 -11.52
N ALA A 50 -18.49 17.96 -10.23
CA ALA A 50 -17.54 18.72 -9.43
C ALA A 50 -16.16 18.05 -9.32
N PHE A 51 -16.13 16.70 -9.38
CA PHE A 51 -14.89 15.93 -9.38
C PHE A 51 -14.36 15.60 -10.78
N SER A 52 -15.22 15.59 -11.81
CA SER A 52 -14.81 15.29 -13.19
C SER A 52 -14.26 16.52 -13.95
N ASP A 53 -14.63 17.73 -13.53
CA ASP A 53 -14.19 18.96 -14.20
C ASP A 53 -12.78 19.42 -13.77
N LYS A 54 -12.13 18.70 -12.84
CA LYS A 54 -10.72 18.93 -12.50
C LYS A 54 -9.88 17.83 -13.12
N ASP A 55 -9.09 18.19 -14.12
CA ASP A 55 -8.10 17.28 -14.71
C ASP A 55 -7.06 16.76 -13.71
N THR A 56 -6.96 17.40 -12.53
CA THR A 56 -6.02 17.03 -11.48
C THR A 56 -6.64 17.17 -10.09
N PHE A 57 -6.40 16.18 -9.25
CA PHE A 57 -6.75 16.15 -7.84
C PHE A 57 -5.58 15.58 -7.00
N ASP A 58 -5.36 16.14 -5.81
CA ASP A 58 -4.40 15.62 -4.83
C ASP A 58 -4.99 15.75 -3.42
N SER A 59 -5.08 14.64 -2.69
CA SER A 59 -5.66 14.60 -1.33
C SER A 59 -4.80 15.29 -0.27
N GLY A 60 -3.53 15.59 -0.58
CA GLY A 60 -2.55 15.84 0.47
C GLY A 60 -2.25 14.59 1.31
N TRP A 61 -1.60 14.77 2.45
CA TRP A 61 -1.27 13.67 3.38
C TRP A 61 -2.45 13.37 4.29
N LEU A 62 -2.77 12.08 4.43
CA LEU A 62 -3.86 11.55 5.24
C LEU A 62 -3.27 10.67 6.35
N GLU A 63 -3.92 10.64 7.50
CA GLU A 63 -3.58 9.73 8.61
C GLU A 63 -4.41 8.45 8.52
N ALA A 64 -4.15 7.65 7.48
CA ALA A 64 -4.88 6.42 7.20
C ALA A 64 -3.98 5.41 6.46
N ASN A 65 -4.51 4.21 6.17
CA ASN A 65 -3.83 3.20 5.35
C ASN A 65 -3.58 3.70 3.92
N ILE A 66 -4.48 4.52 3.38
CA ILE A 66 -4.24 5.32 2.19
C ILE A 66 -3.68 6.66 2.67
N VAL A 67 -2.38 6.84 2.48
CA VAL A 67 -1.64 7.98 3.00
C VAL A 67 -1.78 9.20 2.09
N ARG A 68 -1.88 8.99 0.79
CA ARG A 68 -2.09 10.04 -0.21
C ARG A 68 -2.63 9.45 -1.50
N PHE A 69 -3.49 10.18 -2.17
CA PHE A 69 -3.86 9.84 -3.54
C PHE A 69 -3.95 11.09 -4.41
N ALA A 70 -3.71 10.91 -5.70
CA ALA A 70 -3.86 11.93 -6.70
C ALA A 70 -4.45 11.32 -7.98
N GLN A 71 -5.14 12.15 -8.72
CA GLN A 71 -5.66 11.84 -10.04
C GLN A 71 -5.23 12.93 -11.00
N GLU A 72 -4.66 12.52 -12.12
CA GLU A 72 -4.39 13.40 -13.25
C GLU A 72 -5.07 12.79 -14.47
N LYS A 73 -6.06 13.51 -15.03
CA LYS A 73 -6.95 13.00 -16.10
C LYS A 73 -7.56 11.65 -15.70
N LYS A 74 -7.19 10.59 -16.39
CA LYS A 74 -7.66 9.22 -16.12
C LYS A 74 -6.67 8.38 -15.28
N THR A 75 -5.49 8.92 -15.00
CA THR A 75 -4.44 8.18 -14.27
C THR A 75 -4.54 8.47 -12.78
N HIS A 76 -4.65 7.42 -11.99
CA HIS A 76 -4.64 7.52 -10.54
C HIS A 76 -3.25 7.18 -9.99
N LYS A 77 -2.88 7.89 -8.95
CA LYS A 77 -1.69 7.63 -8.16
C LYS A 77 -2.09 7.47 -6.70
N VAL A 78 -1.73 6.35 -6.11
CA VAL A 78 -2.09 6.02 -4.72
C VAL A 78 -0.83 5.66 -3.94
N LEU A 79 -0.68 6.26 -2.77
CA LEU A 79 0.30 5.85 -1.77
C LEU A 79 -0.45 5.22 -0.61
N SER A 80 -0.17 3.96 -0.35
CA SER A 80 -0.78 3.18 0.71
C SER A 80 0.31 2.60 1.61
N CYS A 81 -0.02 2.33 2.87
CA CYS A 81 0.87 1.65 3.79
C CYS A 81 0.21 0.42 4.43
N LEU A 82 1.00 -0.61 4.64
CA LEU A 82 0.66 -1.77 5.45
C LEU A 82 1.53 -1.72 6.71
N THR A 83 0.89 -1.51 7.86
CA THR A 83 1.58 -1.40 9.14
C THR A 83 2.35 -2.66 9.50
N ALA A 84 3.48 -2.49 10.20
CA ALA A 84 4.31 -3.59 10.70
C ALA A 84 3.47 -4.61 11.48
N GLY A 85 3.75 -5.88 11.27
CA GLY A 85 3.04 -6.97 11.93
C GLY A 85 3.34 -8.32 11.30
N ARG A 86 2.76 -9.37 11.87
CA ARG A 86 2.87 -10.71 11.27
C ARG A 86 1.89 -10.83 10.11
N ARG A 87 2.36 -11.46 9.03
CA ARG A 87 1.56 -11.71 7.83
C ARG A 87 1.92 -13.06 7.23
N LYS A 88 0.92 -13.70 6.67
CA LYS A 88 1.10 -14.85 5.78
C LYS A 88 1.59 -14.35 4.43
N ILE A 89 2.58 -15.02 3.90
CA ILE A 89 3.10 -14.84 2.54
C ILE A 89 3.40 -16.20 1.93
N PHE A 90 3.56 -16.21 0.63
CA PHE A 90 3.93 -17.40 -0.13
C PHE A 90 5.31 -17.20 -0.75
N ILE A 91 6.17 -18.20 -0.63
CA ILE A 91 7.51 -18.20 -1.27
C ILE A 91 7.73 -19.53 -1.98
N THR A 92 8.48 -19.54 -3.06
CA THR A 92 9.04 -20.80 -3.56
C THR A 92 10.13 -21.26 -2.60
N ASP A 93 10.20 -22.56 -2.32
CA ASP A 93 11.12 -23.14 -1.34
C ASP A 93 12.57 -22.79 -1.67
N PRO A 94 13.29 -22.03 -0.81
CA PRO A 94 14.68 -21.65 -1.05
C PRO A 94 15.69 -22.72 -0.64
N ARG A 95 15.26 -23.86 -0.07
CA ARG A 95 16.16 -24.93 0.35
C ARG A 95 16.69 -25.69 -0.87
N PRO A 96 17.88 -26.27 -0.78
CA PRO A 96 18.38 -27.22 -1.78
C PRO A 96 17.41 -28.41 -1.95
N ALA A 97 17.43 -29.03 -3.11
CA ALA A 97 16.47 -30.10 -3.45
C ALA A 97 16.58 -31.31 -2.52
N ASP A 98 17.77 -31.62 -2.03
CA ASP A 98 18.10 -32.69 -1.10
C ASP A 98 17.61 -32.43 0.35
N GLU A 99 17.34 -31.17 0.67
CA GLU A 99 16.79 -30.77 1.98
C GLU A 99 15.26 -30.60 1.98
N ARG A 100 14.60 -30.79 0.81
CA ARG A 100 13.14 -30.69 0.70
C ARG A 100 12.50 -32.02 1.09
N GLU A 101 11.35 -31.98 1.76
CA GLU A 101 10.62 -33.20 2.12
C GLU A 101 10.20 -33.98 0.84
N ALA A 102 10.30 -35.30 0.90
CA ALA A 102 10.12 -36.21 -0.22
C ALA A 102 8.74 -36.21 -0.89
N ASN A 103 7.78 -35.44 -0.36
CA ASN A 103 6.41 -35.34 -0.91
C ASN A 103 6.29 -34.45 -2.15
N SER A 104 7.39 -33.89 -2.64
CA SER A 104 7.45 -33.05 -3.84
C SER A 104 8.20 -33.68 -5.01
N GLU A 105 8.01 -34.99 -5.23
CA GLU A 105 8.57 -35.67 -6.40
C GLU A 105 8.16 -34.95 -7.68
N GLY A 106 9.11 -34.29 -8.33
CA GLY A 106 8.96 -33.64 -9.63
C GLY A 106 8.63 -32.17 -9.66
N ALA A 107 8.36 -31.49 -8.54
CA ALA A 107 8.09 -30.05 -8.51
C ALA A 107 9.36 -29.23 -8.29
N THR A 108 9.87 -28.63 -9.35
CA THR A 108 11.03 -27.71 -9.30
C THR A 108 10.78 -26.46 -8.41
N ASP A 109 9.51 -26.12 -8.13
CA ASP A 109 9.12 -24.92 -7.39
C ASP A 109 7.98 -25.18 -6.41
N SER A 110 8.23 -25.97 -5.33
CA SER A 110 7.26 -26.08 -4.25
C SER A 110 7.02 -24.72 -3.58
N VAL A 111 5.73 -24.36 -3.40
CA VAL A 111 5.34 -23.11 -2.75
C VAL A 111 5.08 -23.39 -1.27
N LEU A 112 5.69 -22.58 -0.41
CA LEU A 112 5.52 -22.62 1.05
C LEU A 112 4.68 -21.42 1.50
N GLU A 113 3.65 -21.68 2.32
CA GLU A 113 2.98 -20.66 3.12
C GLU A 113 3.78 -20.47 4.41
N ILE A 114 4.22 -19.25 4.68
CA ILE A 114 4.93 -18.91 5.92
C ILE A 114 4.30 -17.69 6.57
N GLU A 115 4.31 -17.63 7.89
CA GLU A 115 3.82 -16.48 8.63
C GLU A 115 4.99 -15.77 9.33
N ILE A 116 5.31 -14.57 8.86
CA ILE A 116 6.50 -13.83 9.25
C ILE A 116 6.20 -12.42 9.76
N PRO A 117 7.04 -11.87 10.64
CA PRO A 117 6.99 -10.45 10.95
C PRO A 117 7.47 -9.64 9.77
N LEU A 118 6.72 -8.61 9.40
CA LEU A 118 7.08 -7.65 8.36
C LEU A 118 7.30 -6.26 8.96
N PRO A 119 8.18 -5.43 8.39
CA PRO A 119 8.24 -4.00 8.69
C PRO A 119 7.01 -3.30 8.12
N THR A 120 6.83 -2.03 8.40
CA THR A 120 5.84 -1.23 7.67
C THR A 120 6.23 -1.19 6.19
N LEU A 121 5.30 -1.58 5.32
CA LEU A 121 5.47 -1.57 3.87
C LEU A 121 4.79 -0.34 3.28
N ILE A 122 5.40 0.23 2.26
CA ILE A 122 4.92 1.39 1.53
C ILE A 122 4.70 0.97 0.08
N LEU A 123 3.48 1.12 -0.40
CA LEU A 123 3.09 0.82 -1.78
C LEU A 123 2.73 2.12 -2.50
N ILE A 124 3.35 2.36 -3.65
CA ILE A 124 2.95 3.44 -4.56
C ILE A 124 2.47 2.80 -5.85
N GLY A 125 1.23 3.06 -6.22
CA GLY A 125 0.66 2.68 -7.51
C GLY A 125 0.51 3.90 -8.42
N LEU A 126 0.79 3.72 -9.72
CA LEU A 126 0.55 4.70 -10.78
C LEU A 126 0.20 3.97 -12.08
N GLY A 127 -1.01 4.15 -12.59
CA GLY A 127 -1.48 3.37 -13.74
C GLY A 127 -1.42 1.87 -13.43
N GLN A 128 -0.69 1.11 -14.23
CA GLN A 128 -0.49 -0.33 -14.00
C GLN A 128 0.86 -0.67 -13.33
N LYS A 129 1.58 0.33 -12.83
CA LYS A 129 2.86 0.13 -12.16
C LYS A 129 2.71 0.29 -10.66
N TYR A 130 3.39 -0.56 -9.92
CA TYR A 130 3.40 -0.55 -8.47
C TYR A 130 4.81 -0.67 -7.94
N TYR A 131 5.12 0.09 -6.89
CA TYR A 131 6.43 0.17 -6.27
C TYR A 131 6.31 -0.15 -4.79
N LEU A 132 7.13 -1.09 -4.29
CA LEU A 132 7.10 -1.55 -2.91
C LEU A 132 8.41 -1.20 -2.19
N TRP A 133 8.26 -0.56 -1.03
CA TRP A 133 9.35 -0.15 -0.16
C TRP A 133 9.05 -0.52 1.28
N ALA A 134 10.02 -0.38 2.16
CA ALA A 134 9.86 -0.62 3.59
C ALA A 134 10.31 0.60 4.40
N THR A 135 9.73 0.76 5.60
CA THR A 135 10.22 1.71 6.59
C THR A 135 10.19 1.10 7.98
N LEU A 136 11.08 1.58 8.84
CA LEU A 136 11.12 1.24 10.27
C LEU A 136 10.44 2.31 11.14
N ASP A 137 9.97 3.39 10.54
CA ASP A 137 9.27 4.44 11.24
C ASP A 137 7.91 3.95 11.73
N LYS A 138 7.59 4.22 12.98
CA LYS A 138 6.29 3.86 13.57
C LYS A 138 5.16 4.75 13.07
N THR A 139 5.47 6.03 12.86
CA THR A 139 4.55 7.03 12.33
C THR A 139 5.00 7.43 10.94
N ILE A 140 4.10 7.31 9.98
CA ILE A 140 4.40 7.57 8.57
C ILE A 140 4.23 9.06 8.28
N SER A 141 5.23 9.65 7.63
CA SER A 141 5.22 11.04 7.18
C SER A 141 6.00 11.22 5.88
N GLN A 142 5.90 12.38 5.27
CA GLN A 142 6.70 12.74 4.08
C GLN A 142 8.21 12.58 4.31
N LYS A 143 8.66 12.82 5.55
CA LYS A 143 10.09 12.77 5.95
C LYS A 143 10.55 11.37 6.32
N SER A 144 9.64 10.40 6.46
CA SER A 144 9.96 9.03 6.80
C SER A 144 10.97 8.43 5.83
N LYS A 145 12.06 7.90 6.36
CA LYS A 145 13.11 7.25 5.58
C LYS A 145 12.64 5.90 5.10
N ILE A 146 13.02 5.57 3.87
CA ILE A 146 12.69 4.29 3.27
C ILE A 146 13.91 3.40 3.09
N SER A 147 13.63 2.12 2.98
CA SER A 147 14.57 1.05 2.65
C SER A 147 14.00 0.22 1.54
N HIS A 148 14.84 -0.55 0.85
CA HIS A 148 14.33 -1.57 -0.05
C HIS A 148 13.46 -2.56 0.72
N ALA A 149 12.30 -2.92 0.15
CA ALA A 149 11.50 -4.00 0.68
C ALA A 149 12.26 -5.34 0.50
N PRO A 150 12.30 -6.19 1.54
CA PRO A 150 13.13 -7.40 1.52
C PRO A 150 12.44 -8.56 0.78
N PHE A 151 11.88 -8.28 -0.38
CA PHE A 151 11.14 -9.24 -1.19
C PHE A 151 11.80 -9.45 -2.55
N PRO A 152 11.75 -10.69 -3.09
CA PRO A 152 11.98 -10.94 -4.51
C PRO A 152 10.94 -10.23 -5.40
N ASN A 153 11.07 -10.43 -6.70
CA ASN A 153 10.16 -9.89 -7.72
C ASN A 153 10.08 -8.35 -7.74
N LEU A 154 11.08 -7.68 -7.17
CA LEU A 154 11.22 -6.22 -7.21
C LEU A 154 12.47 -5.85 -8.00
N ASP A 155 12.41 -4.77 -8.77
CA ASP A 155 13.62 -4.22 -9.37
C ASP A 155 14.34 -3.22 -8.42
N SER A 156 15.44 -2.64 -8.88
CA SER A 156 16.22 -1.67 -8.10
C SER A 156 15.45 -0.41 -7.77
N SER A 157 14.43 -0.05 -8.53
CA SER A 157 13.53 1.08 -8.28
C SER A 157 12.40 0.72 -7.32
N GLY A 158 12.28 -0.55 -6.90
CA GLY A 158 11.18 -1.09 -6.11
C GLY A 158 9.95 -1.44 -6.94
N GLU A 159 10.00 -1.36 -8.29
CA GLU A 159 8.88 -1.74 -9.15
C GLU A 159 8.62 -3.23 -9.04
N ILE A 160 7.35 -3.59 -8.86
CA ILE A 160 6.90 -4.98 -8.68
C ILE A 160 6.78 -5.66 -10.05
N CYS A 161 7.41 -6.81 -10.19
CA CYS A 161 7.21 -7.68 -11.33
C CYS A 161 6.03 -8.62 -11.07
N PHE A 162 4.94 -8.44 -11.77
CA PHE A 162 3.76 -9.32 -11.71
C PHE A 162 3.88 -10.56 -12.62
N GLY A 163 5.04 -10.80 -13.20
CA GLY A 163 5.28 -11.91 -14.11
C GLY A 163 4.42 -11.80 -15.38
N LYS A 164 3.70 -12.86 -15.70
CA LYS A 164 2.76 -12.89 -16.85
C LYS A 164 1.37 -12.31 -16.52
N ASN A 165 1.11 -11.97 -15.27
CA ASN A 165 -0.18 -11.39 -14.87
C ASN A 165 -0.19 -9.90 -15.18
N ALA A 166 -1.29 -9.40 -15.74
CA ALA A 166 -1.49 -7.98 -15.88
C ALA A 166 -1.72 -7.36 -14.50
N ALA A 167 -0.93 -6.35 -14.14
CA ALA A 167 -1.21 -5.56 -12.95
C ALA A 167 -2.54 -4.82 -13.13
N PRO A 168 -3.42 -4.78 -12.13
CA PRO A 168 -4.65 -4.01 -12.21
C PRO A 168 -4.36 -2.52 -12.34
N GLU A 169 -5.27 -1.77 -12.96
CA GLU A 169 -5.17 -0.30 -13.02
C GLU A 169 -5.24 0.28 -11.59
N CYS A 170 -4.31 1.16 -11.24
CA CYS A 170 -4.25 1.77 -9.91
C CYS A 170 -5.47 2.65 -9.66
N ARG A 171 -6.22 2.34 -8.62
CA ARG A 171 -7.38 3.09 -8.14
C ARG A 171 -7.53 2.89 -6.63
N LEU A 172 -8.23 3.81 -5.96
CA LEU A 172 -8.47 3.74 -4.52
C LEU A 172 -9.22 2.47 -4.10
N ASP A 173 -10.24 2.10 -4.86
CA ASP A 173 -11.14 0.98 -4.56
C ASP A 173 -10.49 -0.40 -4.76
N ILE A 174 -9.35 -0.49 -5.43
CA ILE A 174 -8.67 -1.77 -5.67
C ILE A 174 -7.33 -1.92 -4.93
N ILE A 175 -6.89 -0.92 -4.18
CA ILE A 175 -5.58 -0.97 -3.51
C ILE A 175 -5.46 -2.14 -2.51
N GLU A 176 -6.55 -2.50 -1.84
CA GLU A 176 -6.63 -3.68 -0.96
C GLU A 176 -6.45 -4.99 -1.76
N THR A 177 -7.01 -5.05 -2.95
CA THR A 177 -6.83 -6.19 -3.86
C THR A 177 -5.38 -6.30 -4.31
N VAL A 178 -4.72 -5.17 -4.57
CA VAL A 178 -3.29 -5.14 -4.92
C VAL A 178 -2.44 -5.64 -3.76
N TRP A 179 -2.72 -5.22 -2.52
CA TRP A 179 -2.02 -5.75 -1.34
C TRP A 179 -2.17 -7.26 -1.21
N ARG A 180 -3.39 -7.79 -1.40
CA ARG A 180 -3.61 -9.24 -1.41
C ARG A 180 -2.83 -9.92 -2.53
N LEU A 181 -2.89 -9.38 -3.74
CA LEU A 181 -2.15 -9.93 -4.88
C LEU A 181 -0.64 -10.01 -4.60
N ILE A 182 -0.06 -9.00 -3.95
CA ILE A 182 1.36 -8.99 -3.59
C ILE A 182 1.67 -10.07 -2.53
N LEU A 183 0.87 -10.16 -1.47
CA LEU A 183 1.16 -11.02 -0.32
C LEU A 183 0.78 -12.50 -0.56
N GLU A 184 -0.24 -12.74 -1.38
CA GLU A 184 -0.76 -14.07 -1.69
C GLU A 184 -0.13 -14.68 -2.96
N SER A 185 0.63 -13.91 -3.73
CA SER A 185 1.40 -14.45 -4.86
C SER A 185 2.73 -15.00 -4.38
N PRO A 186 3.18 -16.15 -4.92
CA PRO A 186 4.46 -16.72 -4.54
C PRO A 186 5.64 -15.82 -4.94
N PHE A 187 6.44 -15.44 -3.97
CA PHE A 187 7.74 -14.83 -4.22
C PHE A 187 8.72 -15.91 -4.68
N ASN A 188 9.18 -15.81 -5.92
CA ASN A 188 10.07 -16.77 -6.52
C ASN A 188 11.54 -16.31 -6.49
N SER A 189 12.44 -16.98 -7.24
CA SER A 189 13.85 -16.61 -7.31
C SER A 189 14.15 -15.39 -8.18
N ASP A 190 13.15 -14.88 -8.93
CA ASP A 190 13.36 -13.73 -9.79
C ASP A 190 13.68 -12.48 -8.96
N ARG A 191 14.79 -11.81 -9.30
CA ARG A 191 15.27 -10.61 -8.60
C ARG A 191 15.39 -10.78 -7.08
N ALA A 192 15.71 -12.01 -6.61
CA ALA A 192 15.85 -12.31 -5.19
C ALA A 192 17.17 -11.80 -4.58
N ALA A 193 18.17 -11.50 -5.41
CA ALA A 193 19.46 -10.98 -4.95
C ALA A 193 19.36 -9.49 -4.56
N ASP A 194 20.24 -9.08 -3.65
CA ASP A 194 20.41 -7.69 -3.20
C ASP A 194 19.14 -7.03 -2.62
N ARG A 195 18.27 -7.85 -2.01
CA ARG A 195 17.05 -7.35 -1.32
C ARG A 195 17.19 -7.30 0.20
N CYS A 196 18.18 -7.99 0.75
CA CYS A 196 18.39 -8.11 2.18
C CYS A 196 19.89 -8.12 2.50
N ARG A 197 20.30 -7.34 3.51
CA ARG A 197 21.72 -7.24 3.92
C ARG A 197 22.27 -8.54 4.46
N THR A 198 21.45 -9.34 5.15
CA THR A 198 21.88 -10.58 5.80
C THR A 198 21.89 -11.78 4.86
N HIS A 199 21.17 -11.70 3.74
CA HIS A 199 21.08 -12.74 2.72
C HIS A 199 21.16 -12.10 1.33
N PRO A 200 22.32 -11.55 0.93
CA PRO A 200 22.43 -10.78 -0.30
C PRO A 200 22.17 -11.61 -1.57
N GLY A 201 22.43 -12.90 -1.52
CA GLY A 201 22.26 -13.77 -2.70
C GLY A 201 20.82 -14.18 -2.97
N ASP A 202 19.99 -14.33 -1.92
CA ASP A 202 18.59 -14.76 -2.07
C ASP A 202 17.72 -14.34 -0.90
N ALA A 203 16.86 -13.38 -1.10
CA ALA A 203 15.94 -12.86 -0.09
C ALA A 203 14.93 -13.91 0.39
N ARG A 204 14.62 -14.95 -0.40
CA ARG A 204 13.72 -16.03 0.05
C ARG A 204 14.30 -16.77 1.25
N LYS A 205 15.62 -16.98 1.31
CA LYS A 205 16.31 -17.60 2.47
C LYS A 205 16.13 -16.74 3.72
N PHE A 206 16.19 -15.43 3.58
CA PHE A 206 15.90 -14.50 4.68
C PHE A 206 14.44 -14.61 5.12
N LEU A 207 13.49 -14.53 4.19
CA LEU A 207 12.06 -14.63 4.51
C LEU A 207 11.72 -15.98 5.16
N PHE A 208 12.25 -17.08 4.64
CA PHE A 208 12.10 -18.41 5.23
C PHE A 208 12.62 -18.47 6.67
N GLY A 209 13.79 -17.87 6.92
CA GLY A 209 14.39 -17.78 8.27
C GLY A 209 13.61 -16.89 9.24
N LEU A 210 12.63 -16.11 8.77
CA LEU A 210 11.72 -15.32 9.61
C LEU A 210 10.49 -16.13 10.08
N ASN A 211 10.24 -17.30 9.50
CA ASN A 211 9.15 -18.15 9.94
C ASN A 211 9.30 -18.43 11.45
N HIS A 212 8.21 -18.30 12.20
CA HIS A 212 8.18 -18.39 13.66
C HIS A 212 8.93 -17.28 14.44
N LYS A 213 9.60 -16.32 13.80
CA LYS A 213 10.17 -15.17 14.51
C LYS A 213 9.05 -14.24 15.00
N LYS A 214 9.24 -13.62 16.16
CA LYS A 214 8.26 -12.68 16.73
C LYS A 214 8.43 -11.26 16.17
N THR A 215 9.64 -10.86 15.80
CA THR A 215 9.98 -9.49 15.40
C THR A 215 10.83 -9.47 14.14
N PHE A 216 10.64 -8.44 13.33
CA PHE A 216 11.46 -8.21 12.15
C PHE A 216 12.86 -7.69 12.53
N PRO A 217 13.96 -8.27 12.02
CA PRO A 217 15.32 -7.81 12.30
C PRO A 217 15.64 -6.52 11.52
N LYS A 218 15.68 -5.39 12.23
CA LYS A 218 15.84 -4.06 11.64
C LYS A 218 17.12 -3.88 10.82
N ASN A 219 18.19 -4.61 11.16
CA ASN A 219 19.47 -4.56 10.47
C ASN A 219 19.47 -5.29 9.10
N ALA A 220 18.42 -6.04 8.78
CA ALA A 220 18.30 -6.74 7.51
C ALA A 220 17.96 -5.82 6.34
N LEU A 221 17.33 -4.66 6.58
CA LEU A 221 16.94 -3.74 5.53
C LEU A 221 18.13 -3.02 4.92
N ILE A 222 18.12 -2.90 3.60
CA ILE A 222 19.03 -2.06 2.83
C ILE A 222 18.45 -0.65 2.80
N LYS A 223 19.10 0.27 3.52
CA LYS A 223 18.68 1.67 3.61
C LYS A 223 18.88 2.40 2.29
N THR A 224 18.03 3.36 2.02
CA THR A 224 18.18 4.32 0.92
C THR A 224 18.34 5.74 1.44
N ASN A 225 18.71 6.66 0.55
CA ASN A 225 18.74 8.10 0.88
C ASN A 225 17.40 8.79 0.64
N HIS A 226 16.38 8.03 0.23
CA HIS A 226 15.07 8.59 -0.12
C HIS A 226 14.13 8.67 1.08
N THR A 227 13.11 9.49 0.93
CA THR A 227 11.98 9.61 1.84
C THR A 227 10.70 9.24 1.11
N ILE A 228 9.62 8.97 1.86
CA ILE A 228 8.32 8.70 1.26
C ILE A 228 7.86 9.87 0.38
N GLY A 229 8.06 11.11 0.85
CA GLY A 229 7.75 12.30 0.05
C GLY A 229 8.56 12.39 -1.24
N GLY A 230 9.85 12.03 -1.18
CA GLY A 230 10.73 11.95 -2.36
C GLY A 230 10.27 10.91 -3.36
N LEU A 231 9.88 9.71 -2.89
CA LEU A 231 9.30 8.67 -3.74
C LEU A 231 8.01 9.13 -4.43
N TRP A 232 7.12 9.78 -3.68
CA TRP A 232 5.88 10.31 -4.24
C TRP A 232 6.15 11.25 -5.42
N GLN A 233 7.20 12.06 -5.34
CA GLN A 233 7.58 12.96 -6.42
C GLN A 233 8.28 12.24 -7.59
N ALA A 234 9.07 11.22 -7.30
CA ALA A 234 9.88 10.52 -8.29
C ALA A 234 9.06 9.59 -9.21
N VAL A 235 8.03 8.94 -8.67
CA VAL A 235 7.12 8.09 -9.45
C VAL A 235 6.23 8.98 -10.32
N ARG A 236 6.42 8.90 -11.64
CA ARG A 236 5.71 9.71 -12.67
C ARG A 236 5.26 8.83 -13.82
#